data_4ce72905e0d2b0c1f239112ba859a519
#
_entry.id   4ce72905e0d2b0c1f239112ba859a519
#
_cell.length_a   1.000
_cell.length_b   1.000
_cell.length_c   1.000
_cell.angle_alpha   90.00
_cell.angle_beta   90.00
_cell.angle_gamma   90.00
#
_symmetry.space_group_name_H-M   'P 1'
#
loop_
_entity.id
_entity.type
_entity.pdbx_description
1 polymer ?
#
loop_
_entity_poly.entity_id
_entity_poly.type
_entity_poly.pdbx_seq_one_letter_code
_entity_poly.pdbx_strand_id
1 'polypeptide(L)'
;MSKPLPADQATGLARKIGNDIACQLLAQGHITTPILCNTDADAILPGDYFARITRARAEATRSFSHPTSHSTQAVTSAANTTAWVMPFEHLSDDPQLKQAGTIYELYLRALQLNLHRCGSPYAYPALGSVLAIDPIYYAKSRGFPKRRAGEDFYLLNKLAKLGEVSYLTGRPIRLAARASLRVPFGTGPAIAKLLNIDPVKIEPQTHRPYERLETYALESFALLRQFYAGLGELEASDTKSHSDLAARKLPKAWQDPDLLWLLKRLGVPGAVVRLRKNHRSTHTLQRAMHEWFDALKTVRFLNEARHFHADEPLINQFKHLQSFLPEDQETSVNKQAHDADERWLLVSKLNRDLELGRSTTRHCVALSVADCLT
;
A
#
# COMPACT_ATOMS: atom_id res chain seq x y z
N MET A 1 17.06 30.55 20.94
CA MET A 1 16.25 29.27 20.95
C MET A 1 15.33 29.30 19.77
N SER A 2 15.39 28.27 18.87
CA SER A 2 14.48 28.17 17.72
C SER A 2 13.05 27.88 18.20
N LYS A 3 12.07 28.57 17.61
CA LYS A 3 10.66 28.33 17.91
C LYS A 3 10.30 26.87 17.59
N PRO A 4 9.55 26.15 18.46
CA PRO A 4 9.11 24.79 18.15
C PRO A 4 8.19 24.80 16.91
N LEU A 5 8.17 23.68 16.18
CA LEU A 5 7.29 23.52 15.03
C LEU A 5 5.82 23.56 15.48
N PRO A 6 4.89 24.11 14.64
CA PRO A 6 3.46 24.09 14.94
C PRO A 6 2.97 22.66 15.17
N ALA A 7 2.19 22.44 16.24
CA ALA A 7 1.77 21.09 16.66
C ALA A 7 0.91 20.37 15.61
N ASP A 8 0.13 21.11 14.82
CA ASP A 8 -0.73 20.61 13.74
C ASP A 8 0.05 20.22 12.47
N GLN A 9 1.33 20.62 12.35
CA GLN A 9 2.18 20.38 11.20
C GLN A 9 3.39 19.48 11.53
N ALA A 10 3.66 19.27 12.80
CA ALA A 10 4.90 18.78 13.40
C ALA A 10 5.70 17.78 12.55
N THR A 11 5.22 16.53 12.40
CA THR A 11 5.98 15.46 11.70
C THR A 11 6.11 15.76 10.20
N GLY A 12 5.03 16.16 9.55
CA GLY A 12 5.04 16.47 8.11
C GLY A 12 5.93 17.65 7.76
N LEU A 13 5.91 18.70 8.59
CA LEU A 13 6.78 19.85 8.39
C LEU A 13 8.25 19.51 8.65
N ALA A 14 8.57 18.73 9.69
CA ALA A 14 9.94 18.29 9.97
C ALA A 14 10.52 17.47 8.81
N ARG A 15 9.78 16.46 8.31
CA ARG A 15 10.17 15.66 7.13
C ARG A 15 10.33 16.55 5.90
N LYS A 16 9.39 17.51 5.69
CA LYS A 16 9.49 18.44 4.57
C LYS A 16 10.76 19.28 4.61
N ILE A 17 11.08 19.90 5.75
CA ILE A 17 12.30 20.71 5.91
C ILE A 17 13.54 19.88 5.60
N GLY A 18 13.67 18.68 6.18
CA GLY A 18 14.84 17.82 5.97
C GLY A 18 15.00 17.41 4.49
N ASN A 19 13.91 17.01 3.83
CA ASN A 19 13.97 16.63 2.42
C ASN A 19 14.17 17.81 1.47
N ASP A 20 13.59 18.99 1.76
CA ASP A 20 13.80 20.21 0.97
C ASP A 20 15.28 20.65 1.04
N ILE A 21 15.91 20.61 2.23
CA ILE A 21 17.34 20.87 2.40
C ILE A 21 18.18 19.85 1.62
N ALA A 22 17.86 18.56 1.72
CA ALA A 22 18.57 17.53 0.97
C ALA A 22 18.44 17.74 -0.56
N CYS A 23 17.29 18.13 -1.07
CA CYS A 23 17.12 18.51 -2.48
C CYS A 23 18.00 19.72 -2.87
N GLN A 24 18.09 20.71 -2.01
CA GLN A 24 18.96 21.87 -2.25
C GLN A 24 20.44 21.47 -2.29
N LEU A 25 20.90 20.65 -1.36
CA LEU A 25 22.27 20.15 -1.32
C LEU A 25 22.61 19.28 -2.53
N LEU A 26 21.65 18.47 -3.02
CA LEU A 26 21.78 17.73 -4.28
C LEU A 26 21.92 18.68 -5.48
N ALA A 27 21.09 19.71 -5.56
CA ALA A 27 21.14 20.68 -6.65
C ALA A 27 22.45 21.51 -6.65
N GLN A 28 23.05 21.71 -5.50
CA GLN A 28 24.34 22.40 -5.34
C GLN A 28 25.56 21.46 -5.52
N GLY A 29 25.34 20.15 -5.73
CA GLY A 29 26.43 19.18 -5.88
C GLY A 29 27.12 18.78 -4.58
N HIS A 30 26.62 19.19 -3.41
CA HIS A 30 27.15 18.77 -2.11
C HIS A 30 26.80 17.31 -1.76
N ILE A 31 25.72 16.79 -2.31
CA ILE A 31 25.32 15.38 -2.24
C ILE A 31 25.32 14.83 -3.65
N THR A 32 25.96 13.67 -3.86
CA THR A 32 26.08 13.03 -5.17
C THR A 32 25.07 11.91 -5.41
N THR A 33 24.57 11.28 -4.34
CA THR A 33 23.59 10.19 -4.43
C THR A 33 22.17 10.75 -4.39
N PRO A 34 21.42 10.75 -5.51
CA PRO A 34 20.12 11.43 -5.60
C PRO A 34 18.99 10.54 -5.05
N ILE A 35 19.01 10.29 -3.76
CA ILE A 35 17.98 9.51 -3.03
C ILE A 35 17.69 10.23 -1.70
N LEU A 36 16.41 10.44 -1.40
CA LEU A 36 15.94 10.98 -0.13
C LEU A 36 15.50 9.84 0.78
N CYS A 37 16.35 9.46 1.72
CA CYS A 37 16.07 8.41 2.70
C CYS A 37 15.32 8.99 3.91
N ASN A 38 14.20 8.40 4.28
CA ASN A 38 13.39 8.81 5.41
C ASN A 38 13.29 7.68 6.42
N THR A 39 13.64 7.99 7.67
CA THR A 39 13.56 7.06 8.79
C THR A 39 13.25 7.83 10.08
N ASP A 40 12.82 7.13 11.12
CA ASP A 40 12.67 7.70 12.45
C ASP A 40 13.98 7.54 13.24
N ALA A 41 14.21 8.39 14.23
CA ALA A 41 15.47 8.44 14.97
C ALA A 41 15.75 7.17 15.81
N ASP A 42 14.72 6.38 16.09
CA ASP A 42 14.76 5.13 16.84
C ASP A 42 14.68 3.87 15.95
N ALA A 43 14.74 4.04 14.63
CA ALA A 43 14.80 2.92 13.68
C ALA A 43 16.23 2.36 13.60
N ILE A 44 16.35 1.04 13.55
CA ILE A 44 17.62 0.34 13.33
C ILE A 44 17.68 -0.11 11.87
N LEU A 45 18.63 0.46 11.12
CA LEU A 45 18.80 0.16 9.71
C LEU A 45 19.65 -1.11 9.52
N PRO A 46 19.33 -1.99 8.58
CA PRO A 46 20.19 -3.12 8.23
C PRO A 46 21.46 -2.62 7.54
N GLY A 47 22.57 -3.36 7.70
CA GLY A 47 23.89 -2.95 7.19
C GLY A 47 23.95 -2.76 5.66
N ASP A 48 23.04 -3.36 4.90
CA ASP A 48 22.93 -3.23 3.45
C ASP A 48 21.92 -2.15 3.00
N TYR A 49 21.37 -1.35 3.91
CA TYR A 49 20.30 -0.38 3.65
C TYR A 49 20.59 0.52 2.45
N PHE A 50 21.68 1.29 2.52
CA PHE A 50 22.04 2.23 1.46
C PHE A 50 22.42 1.52 0.15
N ALA A 51 23.18 0.42 0.23
CA ALA A 51 23.58 -0.36 -0.95
C ALA A 51 22.36 -0.92 -1.72
N ARG A 52 21.36 -1.41 -1.00
CA ARG A 52 20.12 -1.95 -1.57
C ARG A 52 19.31 -0.87 -2.30
N ILE A 53 19.11 0.29 -1.69
CA ILE A 53 18.37 1.40 -2.30
C ILE A 53 19.13 1.94 -3.53
N THR A 54 20.44 2.11 -3.43
CA THR A 54 21.27 2.59 -4.54
C THR A 54 21.21 1.64 -5.73
N ARG A 55 21.26 0.32 -5.48
CA ARG A 55 21.11 -0.71 -6.52
C ARG A 55 19.73 -0.64 -7.17
N ALA A 56 18.68 -0.60 -6.39
CA ALA A 56 17.30 -0.53 -6.89
C ALA A 56 17.08 0.71 -7.77
N ARG A 57 17.62 1.85 -7.36
CA ARG A 57 17.58 3.08 -8.16
C ARG A 57 18.37 2.94 -9.47
N ALA A 58 19.56 2.35 -9.44
CA ALA A 58 20.36 2.14 -10.64
C ALA A 58 19.67 1.18 -11.63
N GLU A 59 18.99 0.16 -11.14
CA GLU A 59 18.18 -0.76 -11.95
C GLU A 59 16.99 -0.04 -12.60
N ALA A 60 16.25 0.78 -11.85
CA ALA A 60 15.16 1.59 -12.37
C ALA A 60 15.62 2.56 -13.47
N THR A 61 16.80 3.14 -13.32
CA THR A 61 17.39 4.06 -14.32
C THR A 61 17.84 3.33 -15.59
N ARG A 62 18.43 2.13 -15.47
CA ARG A 62 18.86 1.31 -16.62
C ARG A 62 17.71 0.80 -17.46
N SER A 63 16.61 0.43 -16.84
CA SER A 63 15.39 -0.01 -17.56
C SER A 63 14.82 1.07 -18.46
N PHE A 64 15.17 2.34 -18.23
CA PHE A 64 14.78 3.47 -19.07
C PHE A 64 15.70 3.67 -20.30
N SER A 65 16.97 3.24 -20.22
CA SER A 65 17.98 3.53 -21.23
C SER A 65 17.98 2.54 -22.41
N HIS A 66 17.28 1.41 -22.33
CA HIS A 66 17.19 0.40 -23.39
C HIS A 66 15.72 0.04 -23.68
N PRO A 67 15.07 0.71 -24.63
CA PRO A 67 13.86 0.17 -25.23
C PRO A 67 14.27 -1.04 -26.06
N THR A 68 14.14 -2.26 -25.54
CA THR A 68 14.23 -3.48 -26.33
C THR A 68 13.08 -3.47 -27.33
N SER A 69 13.40 -3.17 -28.59
CA SER A 69 12.54 -3.36 -29.74
C SER A 69 12.11 -4.82 -29.79
N HIS A 70 10.82 -5.05 -29.96
CA HIS A 70 10.11 -6.31 -30.16
C HIS A 70 9.58 -7.01 -28.89
N SER A 71 8.55 -6.44 -28.30
CA SER A 71 7.45 -7.21 -27.73
C SER A 71 6.15 -6.40 -27.83
N THR A 72 5.19 -6.97 -28.54
CA THR A 72 3.80 -6.49 -28.67
C THR A 72 2.98 -6.72 -27.39
N GLN A 73 3.64 -6.87 -26.26
CA GLN A 73 2.98 -6.88 -24.95
C GLN A 73 2.87 -5.45 -24.45
N ALA A 74 1.67 -5.12 -23.96
CA ALA A 74 1.35 -3.83 -23.39
C ALA A 74 2.52 -3.32 -22.55
N VAL A 75 3.11 -2.21 -22.98
CA VAL A 75 4.17 -1.52 -22.26
C VAL A 75 3.58 -1.05 -20.94
N THR A 76 3.57 -1.92 -19.96
CA THR A 76 3.56 -1.48 -18.57
C THR A 76 4.82 -0.66 -18.44
N SER A 77 4.63 0.64 -18.34
CA SER A 77 5.68 1.63 -18.26
C SER A 77 6.74 1.18 -17.22
N ALA A 78 7.76 0.48 -17.68
CA ALA A 78 8.96 0.24 -16.93
C ALA A 78 9.72 1.54 -16.90
N ALA A 79 9.38 2.45 -16.06
CA ALA A 79 10.21 3.60 -16.20
C ALA A 79 10.30 4.56 -15.04
N ASN A 80 9.34 4.74 -14.23
CA ASN A 80 9.42 5.87 -13.32
C ASN A 80 9.14 5.41 -11.89
N THR A 81 10.08 4.67 -11.29
CA THR A 81 10.00 4.43 -9.84
C THR A 81 10.18 5.75 -9.12
N THR A 82 9.14 6.16 -8.43
CA THR A 82 9.08 7.44 -7.71
C THR A 82 9.56 7.33 -6.26
N ALA A 83 9.37 6.15 -5.69
CA ALA A 83 9.76 5.83 -4.33
C ALA A 83 9.97 4.32 -4.14
N TRP A 84 10.73 3.98 -3.10
CA TRP A 84 10.97 2.62 -2.65
C TRP A 84 10.52 2.50 -1.20
N VAL A 85 9.76 1.45 -0.90
CA VAL A 85 9.35 1.11 0.45
C VAL A 85 10.12 -0.13 0.91
N MET A 86 10.73 -0.05 2.08
CA MET A 86 11.56 -1.10 2.64
C MET A 86 10.74 -2.06 3.49
N PRO A 87 11.14 -3.35 3.60
CA PRO A 87 10.58 -4.25 4.60
C PRO A 87 10.87 -3.72 6.01
N PHE A 88 9.98 -4.01 6.93
CA PHE A 88 10.08 -3.54 8.32
C PHE A 88 9.59 -4.62 9.29
N GLU A 89 10.05 -4.51 10.53
CA GLU A 89 9.56 -5.30 11.68
C GLU A 89 9.52 -4.41 12.93
N HIS A 90 8.54 -4.66 13.80
CA HIS A 90 8.46 -3.98 15.10
C HIS A 90 9.13 -4.82 16.17
N LEU A 91 9.99 -4.19 16.97
CA LEU A 91 10.72 -4.84 18.06
C LEU A 91 10.39 -4.18 19.41
N SER A 92 10.39 -4.99 20.43
CA SER A 92 10.38 -4.57 21.83
C SER A 92 10.96 -5.69 22.70
N ASP A 93 11.60 -5.31 23.80
CA ASP A 93 11.99 -6.26 24.87
C ASP A 93 10.79 -6.65 25.73
N ASP A 94 9.73 -5.84 25.75
CA ASP A 94 8.46 -6.19 26.38
C ASP A 94 7.68 -7.17 25.49
N PRO A 95 7.38 -8.39 25.99
CA PRO A 95 6.67 -9.40 25.20
C PRO A 95 5.28 -8.98 24.72
N GLN A 96 4.55 -8.18 25.50
CA GLN A 96 3.20 -7.71 25.13
C GLN A 96 3.28 -6.69 24.01
N LEU A 97 4.21 -5.72 24.09
CA LEU A 97 4.46 -4.75 23.04
C LEU A 97 4.94 -5.43 21.76
N LYS A 98 5.83 -6.42 21.88
CA LYS A 98 6.31 -7.22 20.74
C LYS A 98 5.16 -7.95 20.05
N GLN A 99 4.31 -8.64 20.82
CA GLN A 99 3.14 -9.34 20.29
C GLN A 99 2.17 -8.37 19.60
N ALA A 100 1.83 -7.25 20.23
CA ALA A 100 0.94 -6.25 19.63
C ALA A 100 1.54 -5.64 18.35
N GLY A 101 2.85 -5.36 18.32
CA GLY A 101 3.57 -4.91 17.14
C GLY A 101 3.50 -5.91 16.00
N THR A 102 3.72 -7.21 16.28
CA THR A 102 3.63 -8.29 15.28
C THR A 102 2.21 -8.41 14.71
N ILE A 103 1.17 -8.34 15.55
CA ILE A 103 -0.22 -8.39 15.09
C ILE A 103 -0.54 -7.20 14.17
N TYR A 104 -0.08 -6.01 14.52
CA TYR A 104 -0.27 -4.83 13.68
C TYR A 104 0.48 -4.95 12.34
N GLU A 105 1.68 -5.50 12.31
CA GLU A 105 2.39 -5.80 11.07
C GLU A 105 1.61 -6.74 10.17
N LEU A 106 1.04 -7.80 10.74
CA LEU A 106 0.22 -8.75 9.98
C LEU A 106 -0.99 -8.07 9.35
N TYR A 107 -1.64 -7.16 10.08
CA TYR A 107 -2.71 -6.34 9.54
C TYR A 107 -2.25 -5.52 8.34
N LEU A 108 -1.13 -4.80 8.44
CA LEU A 108 -0.60 -3.98 7.35
C LEU A 108 -0.25 -4.82 6.12
N ARG A 109 0.32 -6.01 6.32
CA ARG A 109 0.68 -6.94 5.23
C ARG A 109 -0.54 -7.57 4.60
N ALA A 110 -1.53 -7.97 5.38
CA ALA A 110 -2.79 -8.48 4.87
C ALA A 110 -3.51 -7.43 4.00
N LEU A 111 -3.58 -6.18 4.47
CA LEU A 111 -4.14 -5.07 3.69
C LEU A 111 -3.36 -4.86 2.38
N GLN A 112 -2.04 -4.80 2.44
CA GLN A 112 -1.19 -4.65 1.26
C GLN A 112 -1.39 -5.78 0.26
N LEU A 113 -1.42 -7.04 0.73
CA LEU A 113 -1.61 -8.22 -0.11
C LEU A 113 -2.97 -8.21 -0.79
N ASN A 114 -4.05 -7.92 -0.05
CA ASN A 114 -5.39 -7.84 -0.60
C ASN A 114 -5.50 -6.71 -1.64
N LEU A 115 -4.93 -5.54 -1.39
CA LEU A 115 -4.87 -4.45 -2.38
C LEU A 115 -4.09 -4.87 -3.63
N HIS A 116 -2.97 -5.59 -3.48
CA HIS A 116 -2.22 -6.10 -4.61
C HIS A 116 -3.03 -7.10 -5.45
N ARG A 117 -3.74 -8.03 -4.80
CA ARG A 117 -4.64 -8.99 -5.46
C ARG A 117 -5.81 -8.32 -6.19
N CYS A 118 -6.23 -7.15 -5.72
CA CYS A 118 -7.23 -6.36 -6.43
C CYS A 118 -6.68 -5.65 -7.68
N GLY A 119 -5.37 -5.65 -7.90
CA GLY A 119 -4.74 -4.86 -8.97
C GLY A 119 -4.61 -3.38 -8.63
N SER A 120 -4.66 -3.02 -7.34
CA SER A 120 -4.50 -1.63 -6.91
C SER A 120 -3.05 -1.15 -7.06
N PRO A 121 -2.81 0.01 -7.70
CA PRO A 121 -1.47 0.60 -7.74
C PRO A 121 -1.03 1.18 -6.39
N TYR A 122 -1.91 1.19 -5.39
CA TYR A 122 -1.67 1.71 -4.03
C TYR A 122 -1.41 0.61 -3.01
N ALA A 123 -0.94 -0.56 -3.45
CA ALA A 123 -0.66 -1.73 -2.62
C ALA A 123 0.73 -1.68 -1.98
N TYR A 124 1.00 -0.67 -1.18
CA TYR A 124 2.26 -0.47 -0.43
C TYR A 124 1.96 -0.05 1.01
N PRO A 125 2.84 -0.40 1.98
CA PRO A 125 2.72 0.11 3.34
C PRO A 125 3.08 1.60 3.39
N ALA A 126 2.21 2.41 3.94
CA ALA A 126 2.44 3.85 4.10
C ALA A 126 3.06 4.12 5.48
N LEU A 127 4.37 3.90 5.60
CA LEU A 127 5.16 4.14 6.80
C LEU A 127 6.32 5.08 6.49
N GLY A 128 6.33 6.24 7.12
CA GLY A 128 7.33 7.27 6.87
C GLY A 128 8.76 6.87 7.25
N SER A 129 8.93 5.87 8.13
CA SER A 129 10.23 5.38 8.61
C SER A 129 10.93 4.42 7.64
N VAL A 130 10.24 3.94 6.61
CA VAL A 130 10.75 2.89 5.71
C VAL A 130 10.79 3.33 4.25
N LEU A 131 10.90 4.64 4.01
CA LEU A 131 10.65 5.25 2.71
C LEU A 131 11.92 5.88 2.14
N ALA A 132 12.25 5.52 0.89
CA ALA A 132 13.24 6.21 0.07
C ALA A 132 12.56 6.80 -1.17
N ILE A 133 12.92 8.02 -1.57
CA ILE A 133 12.21 8.79 -2.59
C ILE A 133 13.20 9.32 -3.61
N ASP A 134 12.86 9.27 -4.88
CA ASP A 134 13.58 9.99 -5.92
C ASP A 134 13.34 11.50 -5.78
N PRO A 135 14.40 12.34 -5.72
CA PRO A 135 14.27 13.76 -5.45
C PRO A 135 13.52 14.53 -6.53
N ILE A 136 13.55 14.07 -7.79
CA ILE A 136 12.80 14.70 -8.90
C ILE A 136 11.31 14.52 -8.67
N TYR A 137 10.87 13.31 -8.32
CA TYR A 137 9.46 13.04 -8.04
C TYR A 137 9.00 13.63 -6.71
N TYR A 138 9.89 13.71 -5.72
CA TYR A 138 9.62 14.48 -4.51
C TYR A 138 9.30 15.94 -4.82
N ALA A 139 10.12 16.59 -5.63
CA ALA A 139 9.90 17.98 -6.05
C ALA A 139 8.62 18.13 -6.88
N LYS A 140 8.38 17.25 -7.87
CA LYS A 140 7.14 17.22 -8.68
C LYS A 140 5.88 17.06 -7.82
N SER A 141 5.94 16.28 -6.75
CA SER A 141 4.83 16.10 -5.81
C SER A 141 4.64 17.26 -4.83
N ARG A 142 5.53 18.26 -4.84
CA ARG A 142 5.63 19.38 -3.87
C ARG A 142 5.98 18.93 -2.45
N GLY A 143 6.59 17.75 -2.34
CA GLY A 143 7.10 17.18 -1.10
C GLY A 143 6.05 16.80 -0.06
N PHE A 144 6.52 16.55 1.15
CA PHE A 144 5.65 16.17 2.27
C PHE A 144 4.59 17.24 2.56
N PRO A 145 3.33 16.85 2.78
CA PRO A 145 2.32 17.77 3.27
C PRO A 145 2.58 18.13 4.74
N LYS A 146 2.33 19.38 5.10
CA LYS A 146 2.47 19.91 6.46
C LYS A 146 1.32 19.42 7.34
N ARG A 147 1.43 18.20 7.87
CA ARG A 147 0.39 17.53 8.67
C ARG A 147 0.99 16.90 9.91
N ARG A 148 0.18 16.80 10.97
CA ARG A 148 0.57 16.14 12.23
C ARG A 148 0.75 14.64 12.06
N ALA A 149 -0.02 14.00 11.17
CA ALA A 149 0.01 12.56 10.91
C ALA A 149 -0.46 12.23 9.49
N GLY A 150 -0.04 11.06 8.96
CA GLY A 150 -0.39 10.58 7.63
C GLY A 150 0.30 11.33 6.49
N GLU A 151 1.33 12.10 6.79
CA GLU A 151 2.12 12.83 5.80
C GLU A 151 2.77 11.89 4.78
N ASP A 152 3.15 10.69 5.22
CA ASP A 152 3.67 9.58 4.41
C ASP A 152 2.61 9.03 3.44
N PHE A 153 1.42 8.73 3.94
CA PHE A 153 0.28 8.29 3.13
C PHE A 153 -0.06 9.28 2.01
N TYR A 154 -0.18 10.56 2.35
CA TYR A 154 -0.51 11.59 1.36
C TYR A 154 0.62 11.85 0.37
N LEU A 155 1.89 11.74 0.78
CA LEU A 155 3.02 11.85 -0.13
C LEU A 155 3.06 10.66 -1.08
N LEU A 156 2.99 9.43 -0.57
CA LEU A 156 2.98 8.22 -1.38
C LEU A 156 1.81 8.19 -2.36
N ASN A 157 0.61 8.64 -1.94
CA ASN A 157 -0.54 8.78 -2.83
C ASN A 157 -0.27 9.73 -4.01
N LYS A 158 0.51 10.80 -3.82
CA LYS A 158 0.92 11.69 -4.92
C LYS A 158 2.00 11.05 -5.79
N LEU A 159 2.98 10.39 -5.18
CA LEU A 159 4.07 9.73 -5.89
C LEU A 159 3.56 8.58 -6.76
N ALA A 160 2.62 7.79 -6.28
CA ALA A 160 1.99 6.71 -7.04
C ALA A 160 1.19 7.18 -8.27
N LYS A 161 0.77 8.46 -8.32
CA LYS A 161 0.17 9.07 -9.52
C LYS A 161 1.22 9.51 -10.55
N LEU A 162 2.46 9.71 -10.13
CA LEU A 162 3.56 10.12 -10.99
C LEU A 162 4.36 8.93 -11.55
N GLY A 163 4.28 7.77 -10.91
CA GLY A 163 4.96 6.55 -11.31
C GLY A 163 4.84 5.46 -10.24
N GLU A 164 5.66 4.43 -10.34
CA GLU A 164 5.61 3.26 -9.47
C GLU A 164 6.18 3.56 -8.08
N VAL A 165 5.51 3.06 -7.04
CA VAL A 165 6.06 2.89 -5.70
C VAL A 165 6.50 1.44 -5.56
N SER A 166 7.79 1.19 -5.58
CA SER A 166 8.39 -0.15 -5.58
C SER A 166 8.61 -0.65 -4.15
N TYR A 167 8.31 -1.93 -3.90
CA TYR A 167 8.61 -2.58 -2.63
C TYR A 167 9.92 -3.35 -2.73
N LEU A 168 10.89 -3.02 -1.87
CA LEU A 168 12.17 -3.71 -1.83
C LEU A 168 12.10 -4.92 -0.88
N THR A 169 12.81 -5.98 -1.26
CA THR A 169 12.98 -7.18 -0.43
C THR A 169 14.30 -7.12 0.36
N GLY A 170 14.47 -8.03 1.30
CA GLY A 170 15.71 -8.19 2.08
C GLY A 170 15.51 -7.93 3.57
N ARG A 171 16.61 -7.67 4.30
CA ARG A 171 16.58 -7.48 5.75
C ARG A 171 15.68 -6.29 6.14
N PRO A 172 14.76 -6.46 7.13
CA PRO A 172 13.85 -5.41 7.52
C PRO A 172 14.55 -4.27 8.27
N ILE A 173 13.98 -3.07 8.16
CA ILE A 173 14.22 -1.98 9.10
C ILE A 173 13.51 -2.31 10.40
N ARG A 174 14.19 -2.21 11.53
CA ARG A 174 13.64 -2.49 12.85
C ARG A 174 13.10 -1.22 13.47
N LEU A 175 11.81 -1.24 13.79
CA LEU A 175 11.07 -0.12 14.37
C LEU A 175 10.71 -0.44 15.82
N ALA A 176 10.74 0.55 16.71
CA ALA A 176 10.33 0.33 18.09
C ALA A 176 8.80 0.13 18.17
N ALA A 177 8.35 -0.99 18.74
CA ALA A 177 6.96 -1.20 19.10
C ALA A 177 6.61 -0.32 20.31
N ARG A 178 5.73 0.68 20.11
CA ARG A 178 5.34 1.63 21.17
C ARG A 178 3.85 1.90 21.12
N ALA A 179 3.20 1.80 22.26
CA ALA A 179 1.86 2.35 22.45
C ALA A 179 1.93 3.87 22.54
N SER A 180 1.08 4.56 21.79
CA SER A 180 1.02 6.03 21.83
C SER A 180 -0.31 6.53 21.33
N LEU A 181 -0.89 7.48 22.04
CA LEU A 181 -2.14 8.18 21.66
C LEU A 181 -1.87 9.60 21.10
N ARG A 182 -0.60 9.91 20.79
CA ARG A 182 -0.21 11.26 20.31
C ARG A 182 -0.88 11.65 18.99
N VAL A 183 -1.20 10.68 18.16
CA VAL A 183 -1.88 10.84 16.86
C VAL A 183 -3.10 9.93 16.81
N PRO A 184 -4.15 10.23 16.01
CA PRO A 184 -5.40 9.47 16.02
C PRO A 184 -5.34 8.12 15.31
N PHE A 185 -4.29 7.82 14.53
CA PHE A 185 -4.11 6.58 13.77
C PHE A 185 -2.62 6.27 13.57
N GLY A 186 -2.33 5.06 13.09
CA GLY A 186 -0.97 4.54 12.86
C GLY A 186 -0.53 3.55 13.92
N THR A 187 0.76 3.21 13.94
CA THR A 187 1.34 2.15 14.80
C THR A 187 1.03 2.34 16.28
N GLY A 188 1.29 3.56 16.81
CA GLY A 188 1.11 3.83 18.24
C GLY A 188 -0.32 3.59 18.75
N PRO A 189 -1.35 4.21 18.15
CA PRO A 189 -2.74 3.96 18.51
C PRO A 189 -3.20 2.52 18.30
N ALA A 190 -2.74 1.85 17.24
CA ALA A 190 -3.09 0.46 16.99
C ALA A 190 -2.52 -0.46 18.09
N ILE A 191 -1.26 -0.29 18.48
CA ILE A 191 -0.64 -1.02 19.58
C ILE A 191 -1.35 -0.71 20.90
N ALA A 192 -1.67 0.56 21.17
CA ALA A 192 -2.41 0.96 22.38
C ALA A 192 -3.79 0.26 22.45
N LYS A 193 -4.52 0.20 21.34
CA LYS A 193 -5.81 -0.52 21.24
C LYS A 193 -5.65 -2.01 21.52
N LEU A 194 -4.62 -2.66 20.96
CA LEU A 194 -4.35 -4.09 21.17
C LEU A 194 -4.00 -4.42 22.63
N LEU A 195 -3.35 -3.49 23.34
CA LEU A 195 -2.98 -3.62 24.73
C LEU A 195 -4.07 -3.15 25.72
N ASN A 196 -5.25 -2.70 25.23
CA ASN A 196 -6.29 -2.09 26.06
C ASN A 196 -5.80 -0.88 26.90
N ILE A 197 -4.86 -0.11 26.39
CA ILE A 197 -4.34 1.12 27.05
C ILE A 197 -5.31 2.30 26.87
N ASP A 198 -6.46 2.10 26.24
CA ASP A 198 -7.47 3.14 26.08
C ASP A 198 -8.23 3.34 27.41
N PRO A 199 -8.12 4.52 28.06
CA PRO A 199 -8.74 4.78 29.35
C PRO A 199 -10.27 4.82 29.32
N VAL A 200 -10.91 4.79 28.14
CA VAL A 200 -12.37 4.94 27.99
C VAL A 200 -13.10 3.59 27.88
N LYS A 201 -12.40 2.48 27.60
CA LYS A 201 -13.00 1.15 27.45
C LYS A 201 -12.21 0.08 28.18
N ILE A 202 -12.48 -0.06 29.47
CA ILE A 202 -12.07 -1.23 30.26
C ILE A 202 -13.16 -2.29 30.10
N GLU A 203 -13.07 -3.12 29.07
CA GLU A 203 -13.83 -4.37 29.01
C GLU A 203 -13.00 -5.54 29.58
N PRO A 204 -13.65 -6.52 30.24
CA PRO A 204 -12.93 -7.67 30.83
C PRO A 204 -12.12 -8.40 29.75
N GLN A 205 -10.90 -8.80 30.09
CA GLN A 205 -9.92 -9.48 29.22
C GLN A 205 -10.34 -10.92 28.86
N THR A 206 -11.42 -11.11 28.11
CA THR A 206 -11.90 -12.43 27.69
C THR A 206 -11.38 -12.88 26.34
N HIS A 207 -10.81 -11.97 25.50
CA HIS A 207 -10.35 -12.30 24.17
C HIS A 207 -8.85 -12.10 23.99
N ARG A 208 -8.25 -12.99 23.19
CA ARG A 208 -6.82 -12.91 22.85
C ARG A 208 -6.54 -11.66 21.99
N PRO A 209 -5.37 -11.01 22.09
CA PRO A 209 -5.07 -9.75 21.39
C PRO A 209 -5.32 -9.77 19.88
N TYR A 210 -5.10 -10.89 19.22
CA TYR A 210 -5.30 -11.04 17.77
C TYR A 210 -6.77 -11.15 17.33
N GLU A 211 -7.71 -11.46 18.26
CA GLU A 211 -9.15 -11.50 17.99
C GLU A 211 -9.75 -10.10 18.01
N ARG A 212 -9.00 -9.11 18.53
CA ARG A 212 -9.46 -7.71 18.68
C ARG A 212 -9.12 -6.82 17.49
N LEU A 213 -8.20 -7.24 16.64
CA LEU A 213 -7.86 -6.47 15.46
C LEU A 213 -8.74 -6.91 14.29
N GLU A 214 -9.71 -6.07 13.98
CA GLU A 214 -10.58 -6.23 12.84
C GLU A 214 -9.96 -5.62 11.59
N THR A 215 -10.30 -6.20 10.46
CA THR A 215 -9.92 -5.73 9.13
C THR A 215 -11.11 -5.79 8.19
N TYR A 216 -11.02 -5.16 7.03
CA TYR A 216 -12.08 -5.22 6.02
C TYR A 216 -12.31 -6.67 5.58
N ALA A 217 -13.58 -7.05 5.43
CA ALA A 217 -13.97 -8.37 4.94
C ALA A 217 -13.37 -8.68 3.55
N LEU A 218 -13.10 -9.95 3.26
CA LEU A 218 -12.56 -10.38 1.95
C LEU A 218 -13.51 -10.07 0.81
N GLU A 219 -14.82 -10.10 1.05
CA GLU A 219 -15.86 -9.71 0.10
C GLU A 219 -15.74 -8.25 -0.33
N SER A 220 -15.35 -7.36 0.59
CA SER A 220 -15.07 -5.96 0.26
C SER A 220 -13.91 -5.82 -0.73
N PHE A 221 -12.87 -6.66 -0.59
CA PHE A 221 -11.79 -6.72 -1.55
C PHE A 221 -12.21 -7.40 -2.87
N ALA A 222 -13.13 -8.36 -2.83
CA ALA A 222 -13.68 -8.95 -4.06
C ALA A 222 -14.42 -7.89 -4.89
N LEU A 223 -15.23 -7.04 -4.28
CA LEU A 223 -15.86 -5.88 -4.93
C LEU A 223 -14.83 -4.89 -5.48
N LEU A 224 -13.77 -4.62 -4.73
CA LEU A 224 -12.69 -3.73 -5.18
C LEU A 224 -11.93 -4.33 -6.39
N ARG A 225 -11.72 -5.65 -6.41
CA ARG A 225 -11.12 -6.35 -7.54
C ARG A 225 -12.00 -6.24 -8.80
N GLN A 226 -13.32 -6.43 -8.66
CA GLN A 226 -14.26 -6.23 -9.77
C GLN A 226 -14.22 -4.79 -10.29
N PHE A 227 -14.10 -3.80 -9.40
CA PHE A 227 -13.90 -2.42 -9.80
C PHE A 227 -12.67 -2.23 -10.68
N TYR A 228 -11.48 -2.73 -10.26
CA TYR A 228 -10.26 -2.62 -11.04
C TYR A 228 -10.32 -3.40 -12.36
N ALA A 229 -10.95 -4.59 -12.38
CA ALA A 229 -11.20 -5.33 -13.61
C ALA A 229 -12.01 -4.49 -14.61
N GLY A 230 -13.09 -3.85 -14.14
CA GLY A 230 -13.89 -2.97 -14.98
C GLY A 230 -13.17 -1.71 -15.46
N LEU A 231 -12.14 -1.22 -14.74
CA LEU A 231 -11.30 -0.15 -15.28
C LEU A 231 -10.56 -0.60 -16.54
N GLY A 232 -10.13 -1.87 -16.60
CA GLY A 232 -9.51 -2.46 -17.80
C GLY A 232 -10.46 -2.56 -19.00
N GLU A 233 -11.76 -2.65 -18.75
CA GLU A 233 -12.80 -2.69 -19.79
C GLU A 233 -13.23 -1.29 -20.28
N LEU A 234 -12.77 -0.21 -19.62
CA LEU A 234 -13.13 1.15 -20.03
C LEU A 234 -12.46 1.52 -21.36
N GLU A 235 -13.27 1.90 -22.33
CA GLU A 235 -12.83 2.37 -23.62
C GLU A 235 -12.99 3.88 -23.76
N ALA A 236 -12.05 4.52 -24.45
CA ALA A 236 -12.18 5.90 -24.89
C ALA A 236 -13.28 6.02 -25.95
N SER A 237 -13.80 7.21 -26.15
CA SER A 237 -14.79 7.48 -27.18
C SER A 237 -14.14 8.14 -28.39
N ASP A 238 -14.28 7.52 -29.55
CA ASP A 238 -13.89 8.14 -30.83
C ASP A 238 -14.93 9.16 -31.33
N THR A 239 -16.12 9.18 -30.71
CA THR A 239 -17.24 10.02 -31.16
C THR A 239 -17.23 11.38 -30.46
N LYS A 240 -17.35 12.46 -31.27
CA LYS A 240 -17.48 13.84 -30.80
C LYS A 240 -18.88 14.16 -30.21
N SER A 241 -19.83 13.20 -30.28
CA SER A 241 -21.20 13.43 -29.84
C SER A 241 -21.34 13.23 -28.32
N HIS A 242 -21.83 14.28 -27.66
CA HIS A 242 -22.04 14.25 -26.19
C HIS A 242 -23.19 13.32 -25.76
N SER A 243 -24.16 13.05 -26.64
CA SER A 243 -25.30 12.14 -26.39
C SER A 243 -24.88 10.69 -26.23
N ASP A 244 -23.83 10.24 -26.94
CA ASP A 244 -23.38 8.85 -26.91
C ASP A 244 -22.51 8.50 -25.69
N LEU A 245 -21.94 9.51 -25.02
CA LEU A 245 -21.09 9.31 -23.83
C LEU A 245 -21.86 8.81 -22.62
N ALA A 246 -23.13 9.25 -22.47
CA ALA A 246 -24.01 8.82 -21.38
C ALA A 246 -24.67 7.47 -21.64
N ALA A 247 -24.86 7.09 -22.91
CA ALA A 247 -25.54 5.86 -23.33
C ALA A 247 -24.61 4.62 -23.36
N ARG A 248 -23.29 4.78 -23.24
CA ARG A 248 -22.36 3.64 -23.22
C ARG A 248 -22.54 2.80 -21.95
N LYS A 249 -22.72 1.51 -22.14
CA LYS A 249 -22.84 0.55 -21.05
C LYS A 249 -21.63 0.64 -20.11
N LEU A 250 -21.90 0.56 -18.81
CA LEU A 250 -20.86 0.35 -17.81
C LEU A 250 -20.14 -0.98 -18.09
N PRO A 251 -18.87 -1.12 -17.68
CA PRO A 251 -18.13 -2.36 -17.77
C PRO A 251 -18.95 -3.56 -17.25
N LYS A 252 -18.77 -4.73 -17.88
CA LYS A 252 -19.45 -5.95 -17.44
C LYS A 252 -19.09 -6.32 -16.01
N ALA A 253 -17.84 -6.10 -15.62
CA ALA A 253 -17.37 -6.32 -14.26
C ALA A 253 -18.08 -5.44 -13.22
N TRP A 254 -18.77 -4.36 -13.62
CA TRP A 254 -19.47 -3.46 -12.70
C TRP A 254 -20.97 -3.71 -12.61
N GLN A 255 -21.43 -4.92 -12.87
CA GLN A 255 -22.88 -5.25 -12.83
C GLN A 255 -23.37 -5.76 -11.46
N ASP A 256 -22.46 -6.05 -10.54
CA ASP A 256 -22.81 -6.42 -9.18
C ASP A 256 -23.58 -5.28 -8.49
N PRO A 257 -24.75 -5.52 -7.89
CA PRO A 257 -25.61 -4.49 -7.30
C PRO A 257 -24.90 -3.69 -6.19
N ASP A 258 -24.15 -4.36 -5.31
CA ASP A 258 -23.45 -3.73 -4.19
C ASP A 258 -22.30 -2.87 -4.73
N LEU A 259 -21.56 -3.38 -5.70
CA LEU A 259 -20.54 -2.61 -6.41
C LEU A 259 -21.15 -1.38 -7.09
N LEU A 260 -22.25 -1.50 -7.80
CA LEU A 260 -22.91 -0.37 -8.46
C LEU A 260 -23.33 0.72 -7.46
N TRP A 261 -23.84 0.31 -6.30
CA TRP A 261 -24.17 1.24 -5.24
C TRP A 261 -22.92 1.99 -4.76
N LEU A 262 -21.82 1.27 -4.48
CA LEU A 262 -20.54 1.85 -4.08
C LEU A 262 -19.99 2.83 -5.12
N LEU A 263 -20.02 2.45 -6.40
CA LEU A 263 -19.53 3.29 -7.49
C LEU A 263 -20.35 4.58 -7.63
N LYS A 264 -21.67 4.51 -7.48
CA LYS A 264 -22.55 5.70 -7.45
C LYS A 264 -22.22 6.59 -6.25
N ARG A 265 -22.10 6.00 -5.06
CA ARG A 265 -21.78 6.69 -3.81
C ARG A 265 -20.45 7.44 -3.87
N LEU A 266 -19.45 6.86 -4.54
CA LEU A 266 -18.13 7.45 -4.72
C LEU A 266 -18.03 8.38 -5.94
N GLY A 267 -19.08 8.51 -6.73
CA GLY A 267 -19.12 9.41 -7.90
C GLY A 267 -18.36 8.88 -9.12
N VAL A 268 -18.13 7.57 -9.21
CA VAL A 268 -17.39 6.93 -10.32
C VAL A 268 -18.06 7.19 -11.68
N PRO A 269 -19.39 7.04 -11.87
CA PRO A 269 -20.02 7.30 -13.17
C PRO A 269 -19.77 8.71 -13.68
N GLY A 270 -19.91 9.70 -12.79
CA GLY A 270 -19.62 11.10 -13.16
C GLY A 270 -18.16 11.36 -13.50
N ALA A 271 -17.24 10.66 -12.83
CA ALA A 271 -15.81 10.74 -13.14
C ALA A 271 -15.50 10.14 -14.52
N VAL A 272 -16.05 8.96 -14.84
CA VAL A 272 -15.90 8.31 -16.16
C VAL A 272 -16.36 9.24 -17.27
N VAL A 273 -17.56 9.82 -17.14
CA VAL A 273 -18.11 10.77 -18.15
C VAL A 273 -17.19 11.98 -18.33
N ARG A 274 -16.72 12.56 -17.21
CA ARG A 274 -15.83 13.74 -17.27
C ARG A 274 -14.48 13.42 -17.88
N LEU A 275 -13.88 12.29 -17.52
CA LEU A 275 -12.55 11.90 -18.00
C LEU A 275 -12.58 11.46 -19.46
N ARG A 276 -13.66 10.80 -19.94
CA ARG A 276 -13.84 10.50 -21.36
C ARG A 276 -13.83 11.73 -22.25
N LYS A 277 -14.33 12.88 -21.76
CA LYS A 277 -14.26 14.14 -22.52
C LYS A 277 -12.84 14.64 -22.76
N ASN A 278 -11.93 14.34 -21.83
CA ASN A 278 -10.56 14.88 -21.83
C ASN A 278 -9.52 13.89 -22.37
N HIS A 279 -9.85 12.60 -22.44
CA HIS A 279 -8.92 11.53 -22.82
C HIS A 279 -9.43 10.77 -24.04
N ARG A 280 -8.69 10.88 -25.16
CA ARG A 280 -9.08 10.29 -26.45
C ARG A 280 -8.62 8.86 -26.63
N SER A 281 -7.58 8.40 -25.90
CA SER A 281 -7.14 7.01 -25.96
C SER A 281 -7.57 6.23 -24.70
N THR A 282 -7.87 4.95 -24.89
CA THR A 282 -8.23 4.02 -23.82
C THR A 282 -7.16 3.99 -22.72
N HIS A 283 -5.90 3.92 -23.09
CA HIS A 283 -4.78 3.92 -22.15
C HIS A 283 -4.75 5.20 -21.29
N THR A 284 -4.91 6.39 -21.89
CA THR A 284 -4.91 7.65 -21.12
C THR A 284 -6.14 7.79 -20.25
N LEU A 285 -7.30 7.27 -20.67
CA LEU A 285 -8.51 7.25 -19.87
C LEU A 285 -8.36 6.34 -18.65
N GLN A 286 -7.89 5.10 -18.85
CA GLN A 286 -7.67 4.13 -17.77
C GLN A 286 -6.66 4.68 -16.75
N ARG A 287 -5.55 5.23 -17.22
CA ARG A 287 -4.57 5.90 -16.36
C ARG A 287 -5.19 7.03 -15.55
N ALA A 288 -5.96 7.91 -16.18
CA ALA A 288 -6.63 9.03 -15.51
C ALA A 288 -7.66 8.54 -14.48
N MET A 289 -8.32 7.40 -14.73
CA MET A 289 -9.22 6.77 -13.75
C MET A 289 -8.44 6.21 -12.55
N HIS A 290 -7.29 5.57 -12.75
CA HIS A 290 -6.41 5.14 -11.66
C HIS A 290 -5.89 6.32 -10.81
N GLU A 291 -5.52 7.43 -11.47
CA GLU A 291 -5.09 8.65 -10.78
C GLU A 291 -6.24 9.31 -10.00
N TRP A 292 -7.46 9.26 -10.55
CA TRP A 292 -8.64 9.80 -9.89
C TRP A 292 -9.13 8.91 -8.74
N PHE A 293 -9.13 7.57 -8.94
CA PHE A 293 -9.46 6.60 -7.90
C PHE A 293 -8.19 6.23 -7.13
N ASP A 294 -7.72 7.17 -6.34
CA ASP A 294 -6.46 7.11 -5.62
C ASP A 294 -6.55 6.34 -4.28
N ALA A 295 -5.43 6.27 -3.54
CA ALA A 295 -5.36 5.58 -2.26
C ALA A 295 -6.45 6.04 -1.27
N LEU A 296 -6.77 7.35 -1.26
CA LEU A 296 -7.81 7.88 -0.38
C LEU A 296 -9.20 7.38 -0.78
N LYS A 297 -9.49 7.31 -2.08
CA LYS A 297 -10.77 6.74 -2.56
C LYS A 297 -10.82 5.23 -2.37
N THR A 298 -9.69 4.54 -2.47
CA THR A 298 -9.60 3.11 -2.13
C THR A 298 -9.99 2.87 -0.66
N VAL A 299 -9.44 3.64 0.28
CA VAL A 299 -9.83 3.57 1.69
C VAL A 299 -11.30 3.91 1.88
N ARG A 300 -11.81 4.95 1.20
CA ARG A 300 -13.23 5.29 1.25
C ARG A 300 -14.12 4.18 0.68
N PHE A 301 -13.72 3.54 -0.40
CA PHE A 301 -14.43 2.40 -0.97
C PHE A 301 -14.57 1.28 0.05
N LEU A 302 -13.47 0.86 0.68
CA LEU A 302 -13.47 -0.17 1.70
C LEU A 302 -14.31 0.22 2.94
N ASN A 303 -14.27 1.49 3.35
CA ASN A 303 -15.11 1.97 4.43
C ASN A 303 -16.61 1.97 4.09
N GLU A 304 -16.99 2.35 2.87
CA GLU A 304 -18.39 2.31 2.42
C GLU A 304 -18.86 0.85 2.19
N ALA A 305 -17.95 -0.06 1.80
CA ALA A 305 -18.27 -1.47 1.63
C ALA A 305 -18.70 -2.16 2.94
N ARG A 306 -18.34 -1.62 4.11
CA ARG A 306 -18.85 -2.06 5.42
C ARG A 306 -20.37 -2.03 5.54
N HIS A 307 -21.04 -1.27 4.67
CA HIS A 307 -22.50 -1.29 4.58
C HIS A 307 -23.06 -2.66 4.20
N PHE A 308 -22.30 -3.42 3.42
CA PHE A 308 -22.67 -4.78 2.94
C PHE A 308 -21.91 -5.86 3.70
N HIS A 309 -20.65 -5.63 4.01
CA HIS A 309 -19.73 -6.60 4.59
C HIS A 309 -19.05 -5.99 5.81
N ALA A 310 -19.49 -6.40 7.00
CA ALA A 310 -18.89 -5.97 8.26
C ALA A 310 -17.41 -6.37 8.35
N ASP A 311 -16.63 -5.58 9.08
CA ASP A 311 -15.25 -5.95 9.38
C ASP A 311 -15.20 -7.33 10.05
N GLU A 312 -14.12 -8.04 9.81
CA GLU A 312 -13.88 -9.38 10.37
C GLU A 312 -12.59 -9.43 11.17
N PRO A 313 -12.49 -10.35 12.15
CA PRO A 313 -11.23 -10.57 12.85
C PRO A 313 -10.11 -10.93 11.85
N LEU A 314 -8.96 -10.28 11.99
CA LEU A 314 -7.80 -10.48 11.11
C LEU A 314 -7.42 -11.97 10.96
N ILE A 315 -7.60 -12.76 12.02
CA ILE A 315 -7.30 -14.20 12.02
C ILE A 315 -8.07 -14.97 10.93
N ASN A 316 -9.28 -14.53 10.56
CA ASN A 316 -10.07 -15.18 9.53
C ASN A 316 -9.41 -15.08 8.15
N GLN A 317 -8.75 -13.97 7.86
CA GLN A 317 -8.04 -13.77 6.58
C GLN A 317 -6.84 -14.71 6.42
N PHE A 318 -6.19 -15.11 7.50
CA PHE A 318 -5.04 -16.02 7.41
C PHE A 318 -5.42 -17.44 7.02
N LYS A 319 -6.62 -17.92 7.37
CA LYS A 319 -7.13 -19.21 6.93
C LYS A 319 -7.24 -19.26 5.40
N HIS A 320 -7.64 -18.16 4.78
CA HIS A 320 -7.72 -18.04 3.33
C HIS A 320 -6.37 -17.80 2.67
N LEU A 321 -5.43 -17.14 3.37
CA LEU A 321 -4.06 -16.95 2.86
C LEU A 321 -3.28 -18.25 2.80
N GLN A 322 -3.51 -19.18 3.74
CA GLN A 322 -2.88 -20.50 3.76
C GLN A 322 -3.24 -21.35 2.53
N SER A 323 -4.46 -21.23 2.00
CA SER A 323 -4.88 -22.00 0.81
C SER A 323 -4.14 -21.62 -0.48
N PHE A 324 -3.30 -20.59 -0.47
CA PHE A 324 -2.50 -20.16 -1.62
C PHE A 324 -1.01 -20.46 -1.48
N LEU A 325 -0.61 -21.18 -0.42
CA LEU A 325 0.76 -21.65 -0.26
C LEU A 325 0.94 -22.95 -1.06
N PRO A 326 2.15 -23.22 -1.59
CA PRO A 326 2.47 -24.51 -2.17
C PRO A 326 2.21 -25.66 -1.17
N GLU A 327 1.66 -26.76 -1.65
CA GLU A 327 1.26 -27.94 -0.82
C GLU A 327 2.40 -28.52 0.03
N ASP A 328 3.63 -28.38 -0.41
CA ASP A 328 4.85 -28.79 0.30
C ASP A 328 5.12 -27.99 1.59
N GLN A 329 4.57 -26.78 1.71
CA GLN A 329 4.67 -25.95 2.91
C GLN A 329 3.49 -26.16 3.89
N GLU A 330 2.34 -26.61 3.39
CA GLU A 330 1.12 -26.85 4.19
C GLU A 330 1.29 -28.01 5.19
N THR A 331 2.02 -29.04 4.81
CA THR A 331 2.28 -30.22 5.65
C THR A 331 3.20 -29.97 6.85
N SER A 332 4.12 -29.00 6.76
CA SER A 332 4.99 -28.63 7.88
C SER A 332 4.31 -27.71 8.88
N VAL A 333 3.32 -26.92 8.42
CA VAL A 333 2.58 -25.94 9.22
C VAL A 333 1.54 -26.60 10.12
N ASN A 334 0.85 -27.63 9.62
CA ASN A 334 -0.24 -28.28 10.35
C ASN A 334 0.21 -29.24 11.47
N LYS A 335 1.46 -29.73 11.43
CA LYS A 335 2.00 -30.65 12.43
C LYS A 335 2.57 -30.00 13.68
N GLN A 336 2.87 -28.71 13.67
CA GLN A 336 3.57 -28.02 14.77
C GLN A 336 2.75 -26.98 15.54
N ALA A 337 1.52 -26.69 15.12
CA ALA A 337 0.76 -25.59 15.69
C ALA A 337 -0.22 -26.04 16.78
N HIS A 338 0.30 -26.45 17.94
CA HIS A 338 -0.53 -26.70 19.14
C HIS A 338 -0.62 -25.47 20.06
N ASP A 339 0.22 -24.45 19.86
CA ASP A 339 0.22 -23.26 20.70
C ASP A 339 -0.02 -21.98 19.84
N ALA A 340 -0.86 -21.07 20.36
CA ALA A 340 -1.27 -19.86 19.62
C ALA A 340 -0.09 -18.94 19.31
N ASP A 341 0.96 -18.95 20.15
CA ASP A 341 2.17 -18.15 19.96
C ASP A 341 3.05 -18.68 18.82
N GLU A 342 3.11 -20.00 18.62
CA GLU A 342 3.81 -20.61 17.48
C GLU A 342 3.11 -20.34 16.16
N ARG A 343 1.77 -20.28 16.13
CA ARG A 343 1.01 -19.91 14.91
C ARG A 343 1.35 -18.53 14.42
N TRP A 344 1.57 -17.56 15.31
CA TRP A 344 1.93 -16.18 14.93
C TRP A 344 3.35 -16.05 14.42
N LEU A 345 4.30 -16.75 15.02
CA LEU A 345 5.68 -16.86 14.52
C LEU A 345 5.70 -17.47 13.11
N LEU A 346 4.87 -18.47 12.88
CA LEU A 346 4.75 -19.16 11.60
C LEU A 346 4.15 -18.25 10.52
N VAL A 347 3.06 -17.54 10.83
CA VAL A 347 2.43 -16.58 9.91
C VAL A 347 3.36 -15.41 9.58
N SER A 348 4.16 -14.93 10.53
CA SER A 348 5.14 -13.87 10.25
C SER A 348 6.30 -14.38 9.38
N LYS A 349 6.68 -15.67 9.49
CA LYS A 349 7.64 -16.34 8.61
C LYS A 349 7.06 -16.53 7.21
N LEU A 350 5.81 -17.00 7.10
CA LEU A 350 5.09 -17.16 5.85
C LEU A 350 4.91 -15.82 5.09
N ASN A 351 4.65 -14.74 5.79
CA ASN A 351 4.57 -13.42 5.16
C ASN A 351 5.92 -12.94 4.64
N ARG A 352 7.04 -13.25 5.32
CA ARG A 352 8.39 -13.01 4.80
C ARG A 352 8.64 -13.83 3.53
N ASP A 353 8.22 -15.08 3.51
CA ASP A 353 8.38 -15.98 2.36
C ASP A 353 7.48 -15.54 1.18
N LEU A 354 6.27 -15.04 1.44
CA LEU A 354 5.41 -14.41 0.43
C LEU A 354 5.99 -13.11 -0.13
N GLU A 355 6.68 -12.32 0.69
CA GLU A 355 7.44 -11.14 0.24
C GLU A 355 8.62 -11.55 -0.64
N LEU A 356 9.32 -12.62 -0.31
CA LEU A 356 10.41 -13.21 -1.11
C LEU A 356 9.89 -13.80 -2.42
N GLY A 357 8.74 -14.50 -2.41
CA GLY A 357 8.10 -15.05 -3.61
C GLY A 357 7.68 -13.99 -4.65
N ARG A 358 7.38 -12.77 -4.22
CA ARG A 358 7.10 -11.64 -5.13
C ARG A 358 8.31 -11.19 -5.93
N SER A 359 9.54 -11.40 -5.45
CA SER A 359 10.76 -11.12 -6.19
C SER A 359 10.94 -12.03 -7.40
N THR A 360 10.46 -13.26 -7.32
CA THR A 360 10.53 -14.25 -8.42
C THR A 360 9.35 -14.15 -9.40
N THR A 361 8.23 -13.55 -8.98
CA THR A 361 6.97 -13.50 -9.77
C THR A 361 6.84 -12.29 -10.69
N ARG A 362 7.86 -11.47 -10.91
CA ARG A 362 7.86 -10.49 -12.02
C ARG A 362 7.63 -11.13 -13.39
N HIS A 363 7.73 -12.46 -13.51
CA HIS A 363 7.42 -13.23 -14.72
C HIS A 363 6.03 -13.86 -14.79
N CYS A 364 5.22 -13.81 -13.72
CA CYS A 364 3.92 -14.50 -13.64
C CYS A 364 2.68 -13.60 -13.68
N VAL A 365 2.77 -12.31 -13.93
CA VAL A 365 1.59 -11.42 -14.08
C VAL A 365 0.91 -11.58 -15.45
N ALA A 366 1.37 -12.53 -16.27
CA ALA A 366 0.73 -12.90 -17.54
C ALA A 366 -0.16 -14.15 -17.44
N LEU A 367 -0.51 -14.64 -16.26
CA LEU A 367 -1.52 -15.70 -16.13
C LEU A 367 -2.91 -15.08 -16.31
N SER A 368 -3.57 -15.55 -17.35
CA SER A 368 -4.87 -15.09 -17.80
C SER A 368 -5.94 -15.21 -16.70
N VAL A 369 -6.88 -14.30 -16.72
CA VAL A 369 -8.10 -14.28 -15.89
C VAL A 369 -8.91 -15.61 -15.99
N ALA A 370 -8.58 -16.49 -16.93
CA ALA A 370 -9.22 -17.79 -17.14
C ALA A 370 -8.85 -18.85 -16.09
N ASP A 371 -7.66 -18.79 -15.48
CA ASP A 371 -7.17 -19.84 -14.56
C ASP A 371 -7.59 -19.66 -13.10
N CYS A 372 -8.34 -18.61 -12.77
CA CYS A 372 -8.84 -18.35 -11.42
C CYS A 372 -10.35 -18.66 -11.25
N LEU A 373 -11.01 -19.28 -12.24
CA LEU A 373 -12.46 -19.58 -12.21
C LEU A 373 -12.78 -21.09 -12.31
N THR A 374 -11.80 -21.97 -12.18
CA THR A 374 -12.03 -23.40 -12.02
C THR A 374 -11.68 -23.87 -10.61
#